data_ab47407c53b5c2f859996c139114c0d0
#
_entry.id   ab47407c53b5c2f859996c139114c0d0
#
_cell.length_a   1.000
_cell.length_b   1.000
_cell.length_c   1.000
_cell.angle_alpha   90.00
_cell.angle_beta   90.00
_cell.angle_gamma   90.00
#
_symmetry.space_group_name_H-M   'P 1'
#
loop_
_entity.id
_entity.type
_entity.pdbx_description
1 polymer ?
#
loop_
_entity_poly.entity_id
_entity_poly.type
_entity_poly.pdbx_seq_one_letter_code
_entity_poly.pdbx_strand_id
1 'polypeptide(L)'
;MNKKQKKMLTRIIIAFALIVVLSLLPVDGYLEFALYMIPYLVIGYDILKKAFKGIRNKQVFDENFLMAVATIGAILLRDYKEGTAVMLFYQIGELFQSYAVGKSRRNISELMDIRPDYANIEKDGKLEKVDPDEVEIGSVIVVQPGEKVPIDGVILEGTTTLNTSALTGESLPRNAKPGDEIISGCINMTGVLKIRTTREFGESTVSKILELVENSSSRKSRSENFISRFARYYTPAVCYGALALAILPPLVSMGILHMEPQWGQWIYRALTFLVISCPCALVISIPLSFFAGIGGASNAGVLVKGSNYLETLAQTKYVVFDKTGTLTKGVFEVVGVHHNKLEEEKILEYAALAESFSTHPISRSLKNAYGKEIDQNRVSDVEEISGNGVMAKVDGVSVAVGNARLMERIYVKPIECHHAGTVIHVAIDGVYEGHILISDVPKPTSREAIAKLKKNGIKETVMLTGDIDRVAQQVASELGVDRVYSELLPADKVTKVEELLAKKSEKEKLAFVGDGINDAPVLSRADIGIAMGALGSDAAIEAADVVLMDDDPMKIVKAIRNARKCMRIVYENIYFAIGIKVICLILGALGIANMWVAIFADVGVMILAVLNAIRTLFVKKL
;
A
#
# COMPACT_ATOMS: atom_id res chain seq x y z
N MET A 1 4.83 -8.13 -24.07
CA MET A 1 4.63 -6.99 -25.01
C MET A 1 3.26 -7.08 -25.64
N ASN A 2 2.50 -5.98 -25.63
CA ASN A 2 1.19 -5.89 -26.30
C ASN A 2 1.34 -5.67 -27.83
N LYS A 3 0.22 -5.75 -28.59
CA LYS A 3 0.24 -5.60 -30.08
C LYS A 3 0.85 -4.26 -30.53
N LYS A 4 0.64 -3.16 -29.77
CA LYS A 4 1.16 -1.83 -30.09
C LYS A 4 2.68 -1.77 -29.89
N GLN A 5 3.20 -2.35 -28.81
CA GLN A 5 4.64 -2.44 -28.53
C GLN A 5 5.38 -3.32 -29.55
N LYS A 6 4.78 -4.45 -29.96
CA LYS A 6 5.35 -5.31 -31.03
C LYS A 6 5.47 -4.55 -32.34
N LYS A 7 4.41 -3.81 -32.75
CA LYS A 7 4.43 -2.97 -33.97
C LYS A 7 5.51 -1.89 -33.90
N MET A 8 5.69 -1.25 -32.74
CA MET A 8 6.72 -0.23 -32.53
C MET A 8 8.12 -0.84 -32.62
N LEU A 9 8.36 -2.01 -31.99
CA LEU A 9 9.63 -2.74 -32.09
C LEU A 9 9.96 -3.09 -33.54
N THR A 10 8.99 -3.60 -34.31
CA THR A 10 9.20 -3.92 -35.72
C THR A 10 9.64 -2.69 -36.51
N ARG A 11 9.01 -1.52 -36.30
CA ARG A 11 9.39 -0.25 -36.95
C ARG A 11 10.79 0.18 -36.58
N ILE A 12 11.18 0.05 -35.30
CA ILE A 12 12.53 0.35 -34.79
C ILE A 12 13.57 -0.54 -35.51
N ILE A 13 13.31 -1.84 -35.60
CA ILE A 13 14.22 -2.79 -36.26
C ILE A 13 14.39 -2.47 -37.75
N ILE A 14 13.28 -2.20 -38.45
CA ILE A 14 13.31 -1.83 -39.88
C ILE A 14 14.10 -0.54 -40.09
N ALA A 15 13.80 0.52 -39.31
CA ALA A 15 14.51 1.79 -39.44
C ALA A 15 15.99 1.67 -39.09
N PHE A 16 16.34 0.91 -38.04
CA PHE A 16 17.73 0.63 -37.68
C PHE A 16 18.48 -0.07 -38.80
N ALA A 17 17.90 -1.12 -39.38
CA ALA A 17 18.51 -1.84 -40.51
C ALA A 17 18.73 -0.93 -41.71
N LEU A 18 17.73 -0.08 -42.04
CA LEU A 18 17.84 0.91 -43.12
C LEU A 18 18.97 1.92 -42.87
N ILE A 19 19.05 2.47 -41.63
CA ILE A 19 20.10 3.43 -41.27
C ILE A 19 21.49 2.79 -41.38
N VAL A 20 21.66 1.55 -40.90
CA VAL A 20 22.95 0.83 -41.02
C VAL A 20 23.32 0.62 -42.48
N VAL A 21 22.41 0.17 -43.34
CA VAL A 21 22.67 -0.02 -44.77
C VAL A 21 23.03 1.32 -45.43
N LEU A 22 22.26 2.39 -45.15
CA LEU A 22 22.52 3.71 -45.72
C LEU A 22 23.85 4.33 -45.24
N SER A 23 24.28 4.03 -44.00
CA SER A 23 25.58 4.49 -43.51
C SER A 23 26.78 3.88 -44.18
N LEU A 24 26.60 2.70 -44.81
CA LEU A 24 27.65 1.98 -45.56
C LEU A 24 27.71 2.39 -47.05
N LEU A 25 26.68 3.07 -47.56
CA LEU A 25 26.61 3.52 -48.93
C LEU A 25 27.23 4.90 -49.07
N PRO A 26 28.14 5.14 -50.05
CA PRO A 26 28.67 6.47 -50.32
C PRO A 26 27.63 7.27 -51.13
N VAL A 27 26.67 7.89 -50.45
CA VAL A 27 25.57 8.66 -51.06
C VAL A 27 25.65 10.07 -50.56
N ASP A 28 25.59 11.05 -51.47
CA ASP A 28 25.67 12.46 -51.12
C ASP A 28 24.52 13.27 -51.75
N GLY A 29 24.24 14.45 -51.18
CA GLY A 29 23.32 15.44 -51.69
C GLY A 29 21.83 15.10 -51.60
N TYR A 30 21.08 15.36 -52.68
CA TYR A 30 19.62 15.13 -52.70
C TYR A 30 19.21 13.68 -52.58
N LEU A 31 20.08 12.77 -53.05
CA LEU A 31 19.82 11.33 -52.93
C LEU A 31 19.96 10.85 -51.47
N GLU A 32 20.95 11.36 -50.75
CA GLU A 32 21.13 11.10 -49.33
C GLU A 32 19.89 11.58 -48.53
N PHE A 33 19.42 12.81 -48.81
CA PHE A 33 18.19 13.34 -48.23
C PHE A 33 17.00 12.42 -48.45
N ALA A 34 16.73 12.04 -49.72
CA ALA A 34 15.58 11.19 -50.05
C ALA A 34 15.63 9.83 -49.39
N LEU A 35 16.83 9.21 -49.32
CA LEU A 35 17.02 7.88 -48.72
C LEU A 35 16.87 7.92 -47.16
N TYR A 36 17.42 8.95 -46.48
CA TYR A 36 17.27 9.07 -45.03
C TYR A 36 15.86 9.50 -44.61
N MET A 37 15.08 10.15 -45.49
CA MET A 37 13.66 10.44 -45.22
C MET A 37 12.80 9.19 -45.07
N ILE A 38 13.17 8.06 -45.68
CA ILE A 38 12.41 6.79 -45.56
C ILE A 38 12.45 6.28 -44.13
N PRO A 39 13.60 5.95 -43.52
CA PRO A 39 13.63 5.49 -42.12
C PRO A 39 13.13 6.58 -41.17
N TYR A 40 13.38 7.87 -41.40
CA TYR A 40 12.88 8.96 -40.59
C TYR A 40 11.34 8.99 -40.52
N LEU A 41 10.64 8.86 -41.65
CA LEU A 41 9.18 8.81 -41.70
C LEU A 41 8.61 7.49 -41.14
N VAL A 42 9.26 6.35 -41.43
CA VAL A 42 8.86 5.05 -40.87
C VAL A 42 8.83 5.10 -39.36
N ILE A 43 9.82 5.72 -38.73
CA ILE A 43 9.94 5.73 -37.27
C ILE A 43 9.28 6.95 -36.64
N GLY A 44 9.31 8.12 -37.27
CA GLY A 44 8.89 9.41 -36.73
C GLY A 44 7.42 9.78 -36.95
N TYR A 45 6.69 9.07 -37.83
CA TYR A 45 5.33 9.45 -38.25
C TYR A 45 4.37 9.73 -37.07
N ASP A 46 4.37 8.90 -36.05
CA ASP A 46 3.50 9.05 -34.90
C ASP A 46 3.90 10.21 -33.99
N ILE A 47 5.20 10.49 -33.86
CA ILE A 47 5.73 11.64 -33.10
C ILE A 47 5.36 12.94 -33.82
N LEU A 48 5.61 13.03 -35.12
CA LEU A 48 5.24 14.19 -35.94
C LEU A 48 3.73 14.45 -35.89
N LYS A 49 2.91 13.38 -35.96
CA LYS A 49 1.46 13.48 -35.84
C LYS A 49 1.03 13.99 -34.46
N LYS A 50 1.65 13.51 -33.38
CA LYS A 50 1.39 13.96 -32.00
C LYS A 50 1.80 15.41 -31.83
N ALA A 51 2.99 15.82 -32.30
CA ALA A 51 3.47 17.18 -32.27
C ALA A 51 2.52 18.15 -33.01
N PHE A 52 2.08 17.81 -34.22
CA PHE A 52 1.11 18.60 -34.97
C PHE A 52 -0.25 18.69 -34.25
N LYS A 53 -0.74 17.59 -33.66
CA LYS A 53 -1.97 17.60 -32.86
C LYS A 53 -1.82 18.46 -31.61
N GLY A 54 -0.65 18.46 -30.95
CA GLY A 54 -0.32 19.30 -29.79
C GLY A 54 -0.39 20.80 -30.17
N ILE A 55 0.21 21.18 -31.27
CA ILE A 55 0.14 22.58 -31.80
C ILE A 55 -1.33 22.98 -32.00
N ARG A 56 -2.13 22.14 -32.68
CA ARG A 56 -3.54 22.43 -32.96
C ARG A 56 -4.38 22.57 -31.68
N ASN A 57 -4.03 21.83 -30.62
CA ASN A 57 -4.72 21.85 -29.34
C ASN A 57 -4.14 22.89 -28.35
N LYS A 58 -3.29 23.83 -28.82
CA LYS A 58 -2.60 24.83 -27.98
C LYS A 58 -1.71 24.28 -26.88
N GLN A 59 -1.27 23.03 -27.02
CA GLN A 59 -0.28 22.37 -26.15
C GLN A 59 1.06 22.30 -26.90
N VAL A 60 1.66 23.46 -27.15
CA VAL A 60 2.79 23.61 -28.08
C VAL A 60 4.10 23.10 -27.49
N PHE A 61 4.27 23.14 -26.16
CA PHE A 61 5.56 22.81 -25.52
C PHE A 61 5.53 21.43 -24.88
N ASP A 62 5.25 20.39 -25.67
CA ASP A 62 5.39 18.98 -25.22
C ASP A 62 6.69 18.35 -25.74
N GLU A 63 7.02 17.18 -25.22
CA GLU A 63 8.22 16.42 -25.59
C GLU A 63 8.25 16.05 -27.09
N ASN A 64 7.07 15.71 -27.66
CA ASN A 64 6.98 15.36 -29.08
C ASN A 64 7.26 16.57 -29.98
N PHE A 65 6.83 17.76 -29.57
CA PHE A 65 7.13 19.02 -30.27
C PHE A 65 8.64 19.33 -30.25
N LEU A 66 9.29 19.22 -29.07
CA LEU A 66 10.73 19.44 -28.93
C LEU A 66 11.53 18.52 -29.85
N MET A 67 11.17 17.21 -29.85
CA MET A 67 11.83 16.22 -30.70
C MET A 67 11.58 16.45 -32.19
N ALA A 68 10.36 16.82 -32.56
CA ALA A 68 10.04 17.16 -33.94
C ALA A 68 10.85 18.37 -34.43
N VAL A 69 10.91 19.45 -33.64
CA VAL A 69 11.68 20.64 -33.97
C VAL A 69 13.17 20.33 -34.09
N ALA A 70 13.74 19.58 -33.15
CA ALA A 70 15.15 19.23 -33.14
C ALA A 70 15.53 18.37 -34.38
N THR A 71 14.74 17.35 -34.68
CA THR A 71 15.04 16.44 -35.80
C THR A 71 14.79 17.07 -37.17
N ILE A 72 13.73 17.87 -37.35
CA ILE A 72 13.48 18.62 -38.56
C ILE A 72 14.59 19.67 -38.74
N GLY A 73 15.00 20.35 -37.67
CA GLY A 73 16.09 21.31 -37.70
C GLY A 73 17.42 20.70 -38.11
N ALA A 74 17.78 19.51 -37.63
CA ALA A 74 18.96 18.75 -38.03
C ALA A 74 18.90 18.41 -39.55
N ILE A 75 17.75 17.97 -40.04
CA ILE A 75 17.53 17.69 -41.47
C ILE A 75 17.72 18.97 -42.31
N LEU A 76 17.21 20.12 -41.87
CA LEU A 76 17.39 21.40 -42.57
C LEU A 76 18.87 21.87 -42.60
N LEU A 77 19.64 21.53 -41.57
CA LEU A 77 21.09 21.74 -41.54
C LEU A 77 21.89 20.73 -42.37
N ARG A 78 21.21 19.86 -43.11
CA ARG A 78 21.77 18.74 -43.92
C ARG A 78 22.44 17.63 -43.09
N ASP A 79 22.11 17.54 -41.81
CA ASP A 79 22.59 16.48 -40.95
C ASP A 79 21.54 15.36 -40.84
N TYR A 80 21.31 14.69 -41.96
CA TYR A 80 20.26 13.68 -42.11
C TYR A 80 20.50 12.44 -41.22
N LYS A 81 21.78 12.08 -41.06
CA LYS A 81 22.21 10.91 -40.24
C LYS A 81 21.85 11.12 -38.76
N GLU A 82 22.26 12.26 -38.22
CA GLU A 82 21.99 12.60 -36.83
C GLU A 82 20.49 12.80 -36.56
N GLY A 83 19.76 13.55 -37.41
CA GLY A 83 18.33 13.75 -37.25
C GLY A 83 17.53 12.46 -37.24
N THR A 84 17.89 11.51 -38.11
CA THR A 84 17.24 10.18 -38.15
C THR A 84 17.63 9.31 -36.95
N ALA A 85 18.90 9.37 -36.53
CA ALA A 85 19.38 8.64 -35.37
C ALA A 85 18.72 9.12 -34.06
N VAL A 86 18.57 10.46 -33.88
CA VAL A 86 17.86 11.03 -32.74
C VAL A 86 16.43 10.50 -32.65
N MET A 87 15.71 10.50 -33.78
CA MET A 87 14.35 9.98 -33.84
C MET A 87 14.28 8.48 -33.50
N LEU A 88 15.27 7.69 -33.96
CA LEU A 88 15.39 6.26 -33.65
C LEU A 88 15.57 6.02 -32.16
N PHE A 89 16.55 6.68 -31.54
CA PHE A 89 16.82 6.50 -30.10
C PHE A 89 15.68 6.99 -29.22
N TYR A 90 15.02 8.08 -29.61
CA TYR A 90 13.82 8.53 -28.93
C TYR A 90 12.71 7.46 -28.94
N GLN A 91 12.46 6.82 -30.10
CA GLN A 91 11.49 5.74 -30.20
C GLN A 91 11.89 4.49 -29.40
N ILE A 92 13.17 4.18 -29.30
CA ILE A 92 13.69 3.13 -28.42
C ILE A 92 13.35 3.47 -26.96
N GLY A 93 13.56 4.72 -26.56
CA GLY A 93 13.21 5.24 -25.25
C GLY A 93 11.70 5.12 -24.95
N GLU A 94 10.85 5.55 -25.88
CA GLU A 94 9.38 5.44 -25.79
C GLU A 94 8.93 3.97 -25.68
N LEU A 95 9.53 3.05 -26.42
CA LEU A 95 9.25 1.62 -26.33
C LEU A 95 9.63 1.08 -24.95
N PHE A 96 10.83 1.41 -24.46
CA PHE A 96 11.30 0.98 -23.13
C PHE A 96 10.41 1.52 -22.02
N GLN A 97 10.03 2.80 -22.08
CA GLN A 97 9.08 3.43 -21.18
C GLN A 97 7.74 2.68 -21.16
N SER A 98 7.14 2.49 -22.34
CA SER A 98 5.86 1.79 -22.48
C SER A 98 5.92 0.36 -21.92
N TYR A 99 7.05 -0.32 -22.11
CA TYR A 99 7.27 -1.67 -21.58
C TYR A 99 7.43 -1.66 -20.05
N ALA A 100 8.25 -0.76 -19.50
CA ALA A 100 8.51 -0.66 -18.08
C ALA A 100 7.25 -0.27 -17.28
N VAL A 101 6.51 0.74 -17.75
CA VAL A 101 5.22 1.15 -17.16
C VAL A 101 4.21 0.02 -17.27
N GLY A 102 4.12 -0.65 -18.41
CA GLY A 102 3.22 -1.79 -18.61
C GLY A 102 3.58 -3.00 -17.74
N LYS A 103 4.86 -3.23 -17.44
CA LYS A 103 5.31 -4.30 -16.53
C LYS A 103 5.02 -3.94 -15.08
N SER A 104 5.26 -2.70 -14.68
CA SER A 104 4.94 -2.23 -13.32
C SER A 104 3.43 -2.29 -13.05
N ARG A 105 2.60 -1.86 -14.01
CA ARG A 105 1.14 -2.00 -13.90
C ARG A 105 0.70 -3.47 -13.87
N ARG A 106 1.37 -4.37 -14.59
CA ARG A 106 1.06 -5.82 -14.55
C ARG A 106 1.46 -6.46 -13.23
N ASN A 107 2.53 -6.05 -12.59
CA ASN A 107 2.88 -6.53 -11.26
C ASN A 107 1.83 -6.10 -10.20
N ILE A 108 1.15 -4.97 -10.40
CA ILE A 108 -0.04 -4.57 -9.63
C ILE A 108 -1.25 -5.41 -10.08
N SER A 109 -1.38 -5.72 -11.38
CA SER A 109 -2.42 -6.57 -11.94
C SER A 109 -2.24 -8.07 -11.63
N GLU A 110 -1.03 -8.53 -11.27
CA GLU A 110 -0.80 -9.87 -10.70
C GLU A 110 -1.32 -9.97 -9.26
N LEU A 111 -1.44 -8.82 -8.57
CA LEU A 111 -2.27 -8.69 -7.37
C LEU A 111 -3.78 -8.72 -7.72
N MET A 112 -4.16 -8.27 -8.91
CA MET A 112 -5.53 -8.42 -9.45
C MET A 112 -5.83 -9.85 -9.90
N ASP A 113 -4.84 -10.72 -9.99
CA ASP A 113 -5.04 -12.17 -10.22
C ASP A 113 -5.66 -12.89 -9.00
N ILE A 114 -5.93 -12.13 -7.92
CA ILE A 114 -6.79 -12.63 -6.83
C ILE A 114 -8.27 -12.66 -7.20
N ARG A 115 -8.72 -11.94 -8.24
CA ARG A 115 -10.11 -11.98 -8.68
C ARG A 115 -10.47 -13.40 -9.14
N PRO A 116 -11.53 -13.99 -8.60
CA PRO A 116 -12.07 -15.25 -9.08
C PRO A 116 -12.78 -15.04 -10.42
N ASP A 117 -12.57 -15.97 -11.34
CA ASP A 117 -13.20 -15.91 -12.67
C ASP A 117 -14.66 -16.44 -12.65
N TYR A 118 -15.01 -17.29 -11.67
CA TYR A 118 -16.30 -17.93 -11.53
C TYR A 118 -16.58 -18.37 -10.10
N ALA A 119 -17.84 -18.62 -9.79
CA ALA A 119 -18.30 -19.33 -8.60
C ALA A 119 -19.00 -20.63 -9.01
N ASN A 120 -18.82 -21.73 -8.28
CA ASN A 120 -19.56 -22.96 -8.50
C ASN A 120 -20.77 -22.98 -7.55
N ILE A 121 -21.99 -23.07 -8.10
CA ILE A 121 -23.23 -23.24 -7.36
C ILE A 121 -23.75 -24.67 -7.60
N GLU A 122 -24.26 -25.32 -6.56
CA GLU A 122 -24.91 -26.63 -6.70
C GLU A 122 -26.37 -26.46 -7.08
N LYS A 123 -26.73 -26.85 -8.34
CA LYS A 123 -28.10 -26.91 -8.84
C LYS A 123 -28.43 -28.36 -9.27
N ASP A 124 -29.49 -28.93 -8.75
CA ASP A 124 -29.96 -30.28 -9.09
C ASP A 124 -28.85 -31.36 -8.97
N GLY A 125 -27.94 -31.23 -7.97
CA GLY A 125 -26.83 -32.15 -7.74
C GLY A 125 -25.69 -32.04 -8.75
N LYS A 126 -25.65 -30.97 -9.56
CA LYS A 126 -24.55 -30.65 -10.49
C LYS A 126 -23.95 -29.30 -10.16
N LEU A 127 -22.63 -29.19 -10.33
CA LEU A 127 -21.94 -27.93 -10.18
C LEU A 127 -22.07 -27.13 -11.48
N GLU A 128 -22.67 -25.95 -11.37
CA GLU A 128 -22.79 -24.96 -12.45
C GLU A 128 -21.84 -23.80 -12.16
N LYS A 129 -21.04 -23.41 -13.18
CA LYS A 129 -20.17 -22.24 -13.11
C LYS A 129 -20.98 -21.01 -13.49
N VAL A 130 -21.05 -20.05 -12.55
CA VAL A 130 -21.74 -18.78 -12.74
C VAL A 130 -20.74 -17.63 -12.55
N ASP A 131 -21.09 -16.45 -13.07
CA ASP A 131 -20.32 -15.24 -12.75
C ASP A 131 -20.48 -14.92 -11.25
N PRO A 132 -19.41 -14.60 -10.52
CA PRO A 132 -19.53 -14.21 -9.11
C PRO A 132 -20.50 -13.05 -8.85
N ASP A 133 -20.67 -12.14 -9.82
CA ASP A 133 -21.62 -11.02 -9.73
C ASP A 133 -23.10 -11.49 -9.74
N GLU A 134 -23.39 -12.72 -10.15
CA GLU A 134 -24.75 -13.30 -10.19
C GLU A 134 -25.11 -14.08 -8.90
N VAL A 135 -24.18 -14.17 -7.94
CA VAL A 135 -24.39 -14.95 -6.71
C VAL A 135 -25.03 -14.09 -5.63
N GLU A 136 -26.23 -14.45 -5.20
CA GLU A 136 -26.95 -13.75 -4.13
C GLU A 136 -26.41 -14.08 -2.73
N ILE A 137 -26.65 -13.19 -1.77
CA ILE A 137 -26.34 -13.42 -0.34
C ILE A 137 -27.12 -14.61 0.19
N GLY A 138 -26.45 -15.50 0.92
CA GLY A 138 -27.03 -16.73 1.49
C GLY A 138 -26.97 -17.92 0.55
N SER A 139 -26.51 -17.77 -0.68
CA SER A 139 -26.27 -18.87 -1.61
C SER A 139 -25.18 -19.80 -1.11
N VAL A 140 -25.28 -21.09 -1.47
CA VAL A 140 -24.25 -22.07 -1.15
C VAL A 140 -23.35 -22.27 -2.37
N ILE A 141 -22.08 -21.89 -2.22
CA ILE A 141 -21.05 -22.09 -3.23
C ILE A 141 -20.13 -23.24 -2.85
N VAL A 142 -19.59 -23.92 -3.85
CA VAL A 142 -18.67 -25.06 -3.68
C VAL A 142 -17.30 -24.65 -4.21
N VAL A 143 -16.27 -24.78 -3.36
CA VAL A 143 -14.89 -24.44 -3.70
C VAL A 143 -14.03 -25.69 -3.65
N GLN A 144 -13.50 -26.10 -4.81
CA GLN A 144 -12.66 -27.29 -4.95
C GLN A 144 -11.19 -27.00 -4.61
N PRO A 145 -10.37 -28.01 -4.30
CA PRO A 145 -8.93 -27.84 -4.13
C PRO A 145 -8.28 -27.19 -5.37
N GLY A 146 -7.46 -26.18 -5.14
CA GLY A 146 -6.81 -25.37 -6.19
C GLY A 146 -7.65 -24.17 -6.66
N GLU A 147 -8.92 -24.06 -6.31
CA GLU A 147 -9.77 -22.94 -6.67
C GLU A 147 -9.65 -21.78 -5.68
N LYS A 148 -9.91 -20.57 -6.18
CA LYS A 148 -10.04 -19.36 -5.35
C LYS A 148 -11.43 -19.29 -4.74
N VAL A 149 -11.53 -18.86 -3.50
CA VAL A 149 -12.80 -18.54 -2.86
C VAL A 149 -13.40 -17.31 -3.53
N PRO A 150 -14.59 -17.42 -4.17
CA PRO A 150 -15.10 -16.32 -4.98
C PRO A 150 -15.73 -15.18 -4.16
N ILE A 151 -16.40 -15.48 -3.06
CA ILE A 151 -17.15 -14.52 -2.25
C ILE A 151 -16.95 -14.82 -0.78
N ASP A 152 -16.96 -13.80 0.08
CA ASP A 152 -16.87 -13.94 1.52
C ASP A 152 -18.07 -14.74 2.08
N GLY A 153 -17.81 -15.59 3.06
CA GLY A 153 -18.87 -16.42 3.61
C GLY A 153 -18.48 -17.19 4.87
N VAL A 154 -19.33 -18.13 5.25
CA VAL A 154 -19.11 -19.05 6.39
C VAL A 154 -19.08 -20.48 5.85
N ILE A 155 -18.10 -21.26 6.29
CA ILE A 155 -17.96 -22.66 5.91
C ILE A 155 -19.08 -23.48 6.56
N LEU A 156 -19.87 -24.15 5.73
CA LEU A 156 -20.93 -25.07 6.18
C LEU A 156 -20.41 -26.49 6.33
N GLU A 157 -19.67 -26.96 5.31
CA GLU A 157 -19.15 -28.32 5.25
C GLU A 157 -17.73 -28.32 4.69
N GLY A 158 -16.93 -29.28 5.14
CA GLY A 158 -15.56 -29.48 4.68
C GLY A 158 -14.51 -28.89 5.62
N THR A 159 -13.32 -29.48 5.56
CA THR A 159 -12.11 -28.98 6.26
C THR A 159 -11.00 -28.87 5.25
N THR A 160 -10.23 -27.80 5.32
CA THR A 160 -9.14 -27.55 4.40
C THR A 160 -8.03 -26.70 4.99
N THR A 161 -6.97 -26.58 4.23
CA THR A 161 -5.91 -25.58 4.45
C THR A 161 -6.04 -24.50 3.37
N LEU A 162 -6.06 -23.24 3.78
CA LEU A 162 -6.18 -22.08 2.90
C LEU A 162 -4.83 -21.42 2.70
N ASN A 163 -4.49 -21.11 1.46
CA ASN A 163 -3.36 -20.25 1.15
C ASN A 163 -3.87 -18.80 1.04
N THR A 164 -3.46 -17.98 2.01
CA THR A 164 -3.82 -16.56 2.11
C THR A 164 -2.71 -15.62 1.62
N SER A 165 -1.60 -16.17 1.10
CA SER A 165 -0.39 -15.40 0.80
C SER A 165 -0.60 -14.26 -0.21
N ALA A 166 -1.54 -14.43 -1.14
CA ALA A 166 -1.89 -13.38 -2.11
C ALA A 166 -2.59 -12.17 -1.47
N LEU A 167 -3.28 -12.38 -0.35
CA LEU A 167 -4.00 -11.35 0.39
C LEU A 167 -3.15 -10.76 1.53
N THR A 168 -2.66 -11.62 2.41
CA THR A 168 -1.97 -11.21 3.64
C THR A 168 -0.46 -11.10 3.49
N GLY A 169 0.12 -11.68 2.44
CA GLY A 169 1.57 -11.81 2.27
C GLY A 169 2.21 -12.85 3.19
N GLU A 170 1.41 -13.63 3.93
CA GLU A 170 1.89 -14.71 4.79
C GLU A 170 2.03 -16.00 3.99
N SER A 171 3.17 -16.68 4.16
CA SER A 171 3.43 -17.95 3.46
C SER A 171 2.90 -19.18 4.20
N LEU A 172 2.46 -19.02 5.45
CA LEU A 172 1.93 -20.13 6.26
C LEU A 172 0.46 -20.36 5.94
N PRO A 173 0.07 -21.57 5.52
CA PRO A 173 -1.32 -21.89 5.26
C PRO A 173 -2.15 -21.88 6.57
N ARG A 174 -3.41 -21.43 6.48
CA ARG A 174 -4.37 -21.38 7.59
C ARG A 174 -5.32 -22.57 7.50
N ASN A 175 -5.52 -23.30 8.59
CA ASN A 175 -6.55 -24.35 8.68
C ASN A 175 -7.93 -23.72 8.79
N ALA A 176 -8.92 -24.32 8.12
CA ALA A 176 -10.29 -23.89 8.12
C ALA A 176 -11.24 -25.08 8.28
N LYS A 177 -12.30 -24.91 9.10
CA LYS A 177 -13.28 -25.91 9.49
C LYS A 177 -14.70 -25.33 9.45
N PRO A 178 -15.75 -26.18 9.49
CA PRO A 178 -17.13 -25.71 9.56
C PRO A 178 -17.36 -24.71 10.70
N GLY A 179 -18.08 -23.63 10.39
CA GLY A 179 -18.34 -22.50 11.28
C GLY A 179 -17.31 -21.38 11.22
N ASP A 180 -16.15 -21.57 10.58
CA ASP A 180 -15.17 -20.50 10.40
C ASP A 180 -15.60 -19.55 9.26
N GLU A 181 -15.31 -18.26 9.45
CA GLU A 181 -15.45 -17.25 8.39
C GLU A 181 -14.32 -17.39 7.37
N ILE A 182 -14.65 -17.31 6.11
CA ILE A 182 -13.74 -17.38 4.98
C ILE A 182 -13.89 -16.13 4.09
N ILE A 183 -12.76 -15.61 3.65
CA ILE A 183 -12.67 -14.43 2.80
C ILE A 183 -12.40 -14.80 1.35
N SER A 184 -12.96 -14.03 0.45
CA SER A 184 -12.70 -14.15 -1.00
C SER A 184 -11.23 -13.92 -1.34
N GLY A 185 -10.76 -14.58 -2.40
CA GLY A 185 -9.36 -14.49 -2.86
C GLY A 185 -8.38 -15.47 -2.20
N CYS A 186 -8.76 -16.16 -1.12
CA CYS A 186 -7.99 -17.28 -0.60
C CYS A 186 -8.00 -18.46 -1.57
N ILE A 187 -6.90 -19.21 -1.67
CA ILE A 187 -6.85 -20.43 -2.48
C ILE A 187 -7.09 -21.64 -1.57
N ASN A 188 -8.09 -22.43 -1.92
CA ASN A 188 -8.39 -23.69 -1.26
C ASN A 188 -7.32 -24.74 -1.63
N MET A 189 -6.66 -25.37 -0.65
CA MET A 189 -5.52 -26.26 -0.91
C MET A 189 -5.87 -27.75 -0.95
N THR A 190 -6.73 -28.24 -0.06
CA THR A 190 -6.83 -29.70 0.18
C THR A 190 -8.24 -30.28 0.11
N GLY A 191 -9.22 -29.75 0.83
CA GLY A 191 -10.58 -30.31 0.92
C GLY A 191 -11.58 -29.54 0.06
N VAL A 192 -12.73 -30.16 -0.24
CA VAL A 192 -13.85 -29.45 -0.86
C VAL A 192 -14.61 -28.69 0.23
N LEU A 193 -14.89 -27.42 -0.01
CA LEU A 193 -15.65 -26.57 0.90
C LEU A 193 -17.02 -26.25 0.35
N LYS A 194 -18.05 -26.31 1.21
CA LYS A 194 -19.33 -25.65 0.96
C LYS A 194 -19.42 -24.43 1.85
N ILE A 195 -19.63 -23.28 1.22
CA ILE A 195 -19.59 -21.96 1.85
C ILE A 195 -20.92 -21.27 1.62
N ARG A 196 -21.55 -20.74 2.68
CA ARG A 196 -22.71 -19.85 2.55
C ARG A 196 -22.20 -18.42 2.43
N THR A 197 -22.57 -17.75 1.35
CA THR A 197 -22.16 -16.35 1.09
C THR A 197 -22.81 -15.42 2.11
N THR A 198 -22.02 -14.47 2.61
CA THR A 198 -22.45 -13.42 3.56
C THR A 198 -22.54 -12.04 2.94
N ARG A 199 -21.98 -11.87 1.74
CA ARG A 199 -21.95 -10.60 0.99
C ARG A 199 -22.18 -10.85 -0.50
N GLU A 200 -22.52 -9.78 -1.24
CA GLU A 200 -22.44 -9.78 -2.70
C GLU A 200 -21.00 -9.70 -3.16
N PHE A 201 -20.71 -10.12 -4.40
CA PHE A 201 -19.36 -10.09 -4.94
C PHE A 201 -18.75 -8.68 -4.95
N GLY A 202 -19.53 -7.65 -5.33
CA GLY A 202 -19.09 -6.25 -5.33
C GLY A 202 -18.66 -5.74 -3.95
N GLU A 203 -19.22 -6.29 -2.88
CA GLU A 203 -18.89 -5.96 -1.48
C GLU A 203 -17.88 -6.93 -0.85
N SER A 204 -17.43 -7.94 -1.61
CA SER A 204 -16.46 -8.93 -1.13
C SER A 204 -15.09 -8.32 -0.84
N THR A 205 -14.32 -8.96 0.03
CA THR A 205 -12.96 -8.54 0.37
C THR A 205 -12.08 -8.35 -0.86
N VAL A 206 -12.14 -9.27 -1.81
CA VAL A 206 -11.39 -9.16 -3.08
C VAL A 206 -11.79 -7.92 -3.87
N SER A 207 -13.08 -7.67 -4.05
CA SER A 207 -13.57 -6.52 -4.83
C SER A 207 -13.12 -5.20 -4.20
N LYS A 208 -13.19 -5.07 -2.88
CA LYS A 208 -12.71 -3.88 -2.16
C LYS A 208 -11.20 -3.68 -2.30
N ILE A 209 -10.42 -4.75 -2.20
CA ILE A 209 -8.96 -4.69 -2.41
C ILE A 209 -8.64 -4.21 -3.83
N LEU A 210 -9.33 -4.76 -4.83
CA LEU A 210 -9.14 -4.38 -6.24
C LEU A 210 -9.49 -2.91 -6.47
N GLU A 211 -10.59 -2.44 -5.92
CA GLU A 211 -11.00 -1.03 -5.99
C GLU A 211 -9.98 -0.11 -5.33
N LEU A 212 -9.48 -0.44 -4.14
CA LEU A 212 -8.44 0.33 -3.45
C LEU A 212 -7.16 0.41 -4.26
N VAL A 213 -6.73 -0.68 -4.88
CA VAL A 213 -5.54 -0.73 -5.74
C VAL A 213 -5.74 0.09 -7.02
N GLU A 214 -6.89 -0.01 -7.66
CA GLU A 214 -7.22 0.74 -8.86
C GLU A 214 -7.30 2.25 -8.60
N ASN A 215 -7.98 2.65 -7.53
CA ASN A 215 -8.13 4.04 -7.12
C ASN A 215 -6.86 4.65 -6.54
N SER A 216 -5.89 3.85 -6.09
CA SER A 216 -4.62 4.33 -5.52
C SER A 216 -3.81 5.20 -6.50
N SER A 217 -4.00 5.02 -7.80
CA SER A 217 -3.34 5.81 -8.85
C SER A 217 -3.88 7.23 -9.02
N SER A 218 -5.05 7.54 -8.45
CA SER A 218 -5.71 8.84 -8.61
C SER A 218 -5.17 9.94 -7.68
N ARG A 219 -4.62 9.58 -6.52
CA ARG A 219 -4.13 10.52 -5.49
C ARG A 219 -2.62 10.73 -5.60
N LYS A 220 -2.23 11.77 -6.35
CA LYS A 220 -0.82 12.10 -6.64
C LYS A 220 -0.09 12.67 -5.42
N SER A 221 1.17 12.27 -5.25
CA SER A 221 2.09 12.81 -4.25
C SER A 221 2.46 14.27 -4.49
N ARG A 222 3.03 14.93 -3.48
CA ARG A 222 3.60 16.29 -3.64
C ARG A 222 4.73 16.28 -4.66
N SER A 223 5.54 15.22 -4.66
CA SER A 223 6.65 15.05 -5.60
C SER A 223 6.15 14.93 -7.05
N GLU A 224 5.09 14.17 -7.31
CA GLU A 224 4.48 14.08 -8.65
C GLU A 224 3.85 15.40 -9.09
N ASN A 225 3.17 16.10 -8.19
CA ASN A 225 2.61 17.42 -8.45
C ASN A 225 3.69 18.47 -8.72
N PHE A 226 4.82 18.41 -7.99
CA PHE A 226 5.97 19.26 -8.24
C PHE A 226 6.52 19.06 -9.66
N ILE A 227 6.72 17.79 -10.08
CA ILE A 227 7.22 17.50 -11.44
C ILE A 227 6.26 18.02 -12.52
N SER A 228 4.96 17.83 -12.32
CA SER A 228 3.95 18.33 -13.28
C SER A 228 3.97 19.87 -13.39
N ARG A 229 4.20 20.59 -12.28
CA ARG A 229 4.37 22.05 -12.29
C ARG A 229 5.72 22.44 -12.89
N PHE A 230 6.79 21.76 -12.50
CA PHE A 230 8.14 22.03 -13.03
C PHE A 230 8.14 21.92 -14.55
N ALA A 231 7.62 20.84 -15.13
CA ALA A 231 7.57 20.65 -16.57
C ALA A 231 6.83 21.79 -17.29
N ARG A 232 5.75 22.31 -16.69
CA ARG A 232 4.95 23.42 -17.26
C ARG A 232 5.74 24.72 -17.43
N TYR A 233 6.67 25.03 -16.51
CA TYR A 233 7.48 26.25 -16.58
C TYR A 233 8.83 26.01 -17.25
N TYR A 234 9.41 24.85 -17.01
CA TYR A 234 10.72 24.46 -17.51
C TYR A 234 10.75 24.39 -19.04
N THR A 235 9.78 23.73 -19.67
CA THR A 235 9.78 23.51 -21.12
C THR A 235 9.70 24.82 -21.92
N PRO A 236 8.80 25.76 -21.62
CA PRO A 236 8.84 27.08 -22.27
C PRO A 236 10.15 27.84 -22.05
N ALA A 237 10.68 27.81 -20.80
CA ALA A 237 11.94 28.49 -20.50
C ALA A 237 13.11 27.98 -21.36
N VAL A 238 13.17 26.66 -21.52
CA VAL A 238 14.15 25.99 -22.37
C VAL A 238 13.98 26.36 -23.85
N CYS A 239 12.74 26.38 -24.35
CA CYS A 239 12.47 26.78 -25.74
C CYS A 239 12.94 28.24 -26.03
N TYR A 240 12.64 29.17 -25.11
CA TYR A 240 13.13 30.53 -25.22
C TYR A 240 14.65 30.62 -25.06
N GLY A 241 15.26 29.83 -24.19
CA GLY A 241 16.71 29.71 -24.05
C GLY A 241 17.39 29.22 -25.34
N ALA A 242 16.83 28.17 -25.95
CA ALA A 242 17.31 27.67 -27.24
C ALA A 242 17.19 28.69 -28.36
N LEU A 243 16.05 29.40 -28.43
CA LEU A 243 15.84 30.47 -29.40
C LEU A 243 16.86 31.61 -29.21
N ALA A 244 17.09 31.99 -27.94
CA ALA A 244 18.11 32.98 -27.62
C ALA A 244 19.51 32.50 -28.01
N LEU A 245 19.85 31.23 -27.76
CA LEU A 245 21.12 30.64 -28.15
C LEU A 245 21.30 30.55 -29.66
N ALA A 246 20.22 30.38 -30.44
CA ALA A 246 20.26 30.37 -31.89
C ALA A 246 20.48 31.77 -32.50
N ILE A 247 19.97 32.84 -31.86
CA ILE A 247 19.88 34.18 -32.42
C ILE A 247 20.91 35.15 -31.83
N LEU A 248 21.05 35.20 -30.48
CA LEU A 248 21.86 36.22 -29.84
C LEU A 248 23.35 36.14 -30.18
N PRO A 249 24.02 34.97 -30.11
CA PRO A 249 25.45 34.91 -30.40
C PRO A 249 25.81 35.29 -31.86
N PRO A 250 25.06 34.82 -32.91
CA PRO A 250 25.28 35.30 -34.28
C PRO A 250 25.15 36.80 -34.41
N LEU A 251 24.11 37.41 -33.80
CA LEU A 251 23.91 38.87 -33.85
C LEU A 251 25.03 39.64 -33.14
N VAL A 252 25.49 39.13 -31.98
CA VAL A 252 26.64 39.73 -31.27
C VAL A 252 27.92 39.61 -32.09
N SER A 253 28.16 38.44 -32.71
CA SER A 253 29.31 38.23 -33.60
C SER A 253 29.31 39.22 -34.77
N MET A 254 28.15 39.45 -35.41
CA MET A 254 28.00 40.34 -36.52
C MET A 254 28.06 41.83 -36.11
N GLY A 255 27.32 42.21 -35.02
CA GLY A 255 27.14 43.63 -34.67
C GLY A 255 28.23 44.20 -33.76
N ILE A 256 28.85 43.41 -32.89
CA ILE A 256 29.83 43.87 -31.89
C ILE A 256 31.25 43.41 -32.25
N LEU A 257 31.38 42.10 -32.61
CA LEU A 257 32.70 41.52 -32.84
C LEU A 257 33.17 41.66 -34.32
N HIS A 258 32.28 42.09 -35.24
CA HIS A 258 32.52 42.17 -36.68
C HIS A 258 33.09 40.86 -37.29
N MET A 259 32.63 39.70 -36.75
CA MET A 259 33.00 38.36 -37.20
C MET A 259 31.86 37.70 -37.98
N GLU A 260 32.18 36.65 -38.73
CA GLU A 260 31.13 35.88 -39.42
C GLU A 260 30.16 35.24 -38.40
N PRO A 261 28.82 35.35 -38.62
CA PRO A 261 27.80 35.02 -37.65
C PRO A 261 27.62 33.53 -37.39
N GLN A 262 28.20 32.65 -38.19
CA GLN A 262 28.17 31.17 -38.06
C GLN A 262 26.78 30.61 -37.67
N TRP A 263 25.71 31.06 -38.32
CA TRP A 263 24.33 30.70 -38.03
C TRP A 263 24.10 29.19 -37.90
N GLY A 264 24.67 28.39 -38.84
CA GLY A 264 24.50 26.93 -38.82
C GLY A 264 25.01 26.29 -37.51
N GLN A 265 26.15 26.75 -37.02
CA GLN A 265 26.74 26.23 -35.78
C GLN A 265 25.88 26.57 -34.53
N TRP A 266 25.40 27.81 -34.46
CA TRP A 266 24.57 28.23 -33.31
C TRP A 266 23.17 27.60 -33.33
N ILE A 267 22.58 27.42 -34.53
CA ILE A 267 21.33 26.67 -34.68
C ILE A 267 21.54 25.22 -34.27
N TYR A 268 22.64 24.55 -34.69
CA TYR A 268 22.95 23.19 -34.27
C TYR A 268 23.09 23.08 -32.73
N ARG A 269 23.79 24.03 -32.10
CA ARG A 269 23.90 24.07 -30.63
C ARG A 269 22.54 24.24 -29.96
N ALA A 270 21.69 25.10 -30.50
CA ALA A 270 20.33 25.32 -30.00
C ALA A 270 19.45 24.05 -30.11
N LEU A 271 19.56 23.31 -31.23
CA LEU A 271 18.85 22.04 -31.42
C LEU A 271 19.37 20.97 -30.47
N THR A 272 20.68 20.86 -30.29
CA THR A 272 21.30 19.97 -29.29
C THR A 272 20.83 20.32 -27.89
N PHE A 273 20.78 21.60 -27.53
CA PHE A 273 20.26 22.09 -26.26
C PHE A 273 18.79 21.72 -26.05
N LEU A 274 17.93 21.76 -27.06
CA LEU A 274 16.53 21.33 -27.01
C LEU A 274 16.42 19.84 -26.73
N VAL A 275 17.21 18.99 -27.40
CA VAL A 275 17.19 17.53 -27.15
C VAL A 275 17.61 17.20 -25.73
N ILE A 276 18.69 17.81 -25.22
CA ILE A 276 19.17 17.58 -23.84
C ILE A 276 18.09 17.96 -22.81
N SER A 277 17.29 18.97 -23.13
CA SER A 277 16.38 19.60 -22.17
C SER A 277 15.11 18.80 -21.84
N CYS A 278 14.80 17.70 -22.58
CA CYS A 278 13.60 16.92 -22.27
C CYS A 278 13.64 16.36 -20.83
N PRO A 279 12.65 16.64 -19.97
CA PRO A 279 12.63 16.12 -18.60
C PRO A 279 12.14 14.66 -18.50
N CYS A 280 12.28 13.86 -19.60
CA CYS A 280 11.70 12.53 -19.74
C CYS A 280 12.04 11.59 -18.59
N ALA A 281 13.30 11.58 -18.14
CA ALA A 281 13.74 10.75 -17.01
C ALA A 281 12.96 11.02 -15.71
N LEU A 282 12.65 12.29 -15.41
CA LEU A 282 11.92 12.69 -14.19
C LEU A 282 10.42 12.37 -14.30
N VAL A 283 9.83 12.76 -15.44
CA VAL A 283 8.38 12.59 -15.67
C VAL A 283 7.96 11.12 -15.60
N ILE A 284 8.86 10.20 -15.95
CA ILE A 284 8.58 8.77 -16.03
C ILE A 284 9.00 8.04 -14.75
N SER A 285 10.24 8.26 -14.29
CA SER A 285 10.80 7.46 -13.20
C SER A 285 10.12 7.71 -11.86
N ILE A 286 9.60 8.91 -11.61
CA ILE A 286 8.99 9.26 -10.32
C ILE A 286 7.64 8.58 -10.13
N PRO A 287 6.64 8.72 -11.03
CA PRO A 287 5.40 7.96 -10.92
C PRO A 287 5.66 6.45 -10.90
N LEU A 288 6.61 5.96 -11.71
CA LEU A 288 6.98 4.55 -11.73
C LEU A 288 7.53 4.07 -10.38
N SER A 289 8.35 4.89 -9.69
CA SER A 289 8.86 4.57 -8.35
C SER A 289 7.73 4.45 -7.33
N PHE A 290 6.75 5.35 -7.37
CA PHE A 290 5.57 5.29 -6.50
C PHE A 290 4.69 4.08 -6.80
N PHE A 291 4.39 3.80 -8.08
CA PHE A 291 3.64 2.60 -8.46
C PHE A 291 4.35 1.32 -8.00
N ALA A 292 5.65 1.25 -8.21
CA ALA A 292 6.45 0.13 -7.75
C ALA A 292 6.51 0.03 -6.21
N GLY A 293 6.52 1.18 -5.51
CA GLY A 293 6.47 1.25 -4.05
C GLY A 293 5.14 0.78 -3.47
N ILE A 294 4.01 1.20 -4.07
CA ILE A 294 2.67 0.75 -3.70
C ILE A 294 2.52 -0.76 -3.96
N GLY A 295 2.94 -1.24 -5.15
CA GLY A 295 2.93 -2.67 -5.46
C GLY A 295 3.81 -3.50 -4.52
N GLY A 296 4.99 -2.99 -4.15
CA GLY A 296 5.87 -3.63 -3.17
C GLY A 296 5.25 -3.68 -1.76
N ALA A 297 4.54 -2.63 -1.33
CA ALA A 297 3.81 -2.61 -0.06
C ALA A 297 2.68 -3.63 -0.06
N SER A 298 1.89 -3.67 -1.14
CA SER A 298 0.78 -4.61 -1.29
C SER A 298 1.24 -6.07 -1.26
N ASN A 299 2.35 -6.42 -1.92
CA ASN A 299 2.98 -7.75 -1.82
C ASN A 299 3.44 -8.12 -0.39
N ALA A 300 3.59 -7.14 0.48
CA ALA A 300 3.91 -7.33 1.89
C ALA A 300 2.66 -7.32 2.79
N GLY A 301 1.45 -7.32 2.21
CA GLY A 301 0.17 -7.27 2.93
C GLY A 301 -0.18 -5.88 3.46
N VAL A 302 0.30 -4.81 2.81
CA VAL A 302 0.02 -3.42 3.18
C VAL A 302 -0.57 -2.69 1.98
N LEU A 303 -1.83 -2.31 2.03
CA LEU A 303 -2.50 -1.53 1.00
C LEU A 303 -2.33 -0.04 1.27
N VAL A 304 -1.80 0.69 0.32
CA VAL A 304 -1.62 2.15 0.40
C VAL A 304 -2.53 2.80 -0.65
N LYS A 305 -3.46 3.65 -0.24
CA LYS A 305 -4.49 4.24 -1.10
C LYS A 305 -4.01 5.35 -2.04
N GLY A 306 -2.71 5.65 -2.08
CA GLY A 306 -2.17 6.66 -2.99
C GLY A 306 -0.70 6.96 -2.77
N SER A 307 -0.05 7.57 -3.77
CA SER A 307 1.36 7.96 -3.70
C SER A 307 1.60 9.08 -2.67
N ASN A 308 0.61 9.96 -2.45
CA ASN A 308 0.66 10.97 -1.39
C ASN A 308 0.77 10.35 0.01
N TYR A 309 0.06 9.26 0.26
CA TYR A 309 0.12 8.54 1.54
C TYR A 309 1.44 7.80 1.73
N LEU A 310 2.02 7.26 0.65
CA LEU A 310 3.35 6.66 0.71
C LEU A 310 4.41 7.73 1.06
N GLU A 311 4.30 8.94 0.50
CA GLU A 311 5.17 10.07 0.84
C GLU A 311 4.99 10.49 2.31
N THR A 312 3.74 10.61 2.79
CA THR A 312 3.42 10.93 4.19
C THR A 312 3.96 9.88 5.16
N LEU A 313 3.78 8.59 4.82
CA LEU A 313 4.28 7.47 5.61
C LEU A 313 5.81 7.49 5.76
N ALA A 314 6.53 7.88 4.71
CA ALA A 314 7.99 8.02 4.75
C ALA A 314 8.45 9.12 5.74
N GLN A 315 7.64 10.18 5.89
CA GLN A 315 7.90 11.33 6.77
C GLN A 315 7.39 11.12 8.20
N THR A 316 6.74 9.98 8.49
CA THR A 316 6.18 9.66 9.81
C THR A 316 7.28 9.60 10.86
N LYS A 317 7.06 10.36 11.96
CA LYS A 317 7.92 10.47 13.13
C LYS A 317 7.19 10.18 14.44
N TYR A 318 5.88 10.27 14.46
CA TYR A 318 5.01 9.99 15.59
C TYR A 318 4.05 8.88 15.21
N VAL A 319 3.91 7.87 16.06
CA VAL A 319 2.95 6.79 15.85
C VAL A 319 2.08 6.68 17.08
N VAL A 320 0.79 6.90 16.89
CA VAL A 320 -0.25 6.82 17.92
C VAL A 320 -1.04 5.56 17.69
N PHE A 321 -1.18 4.74 18.69
CA PHE A 321 -1.89 3.46 18.64
C PHE A 321 -3.17 3.52 19.47
N ASP A 322 -4.24 2.98 18.97
CA ASP A 322 -5.28 2.46 19.86
C ASP A 322 -4.74 1.22 20.59
N LYS A 323 -5.25 0.92 21.77
CA LYS A 323 -4.84 -0.28 22.51
C LYS A 323 -5.55 -1.52 21.98
N THR A 324 -6.89 -1.52 22.07
CA THR A 324 -7.74 -2.70 21.89
C THR A 324 -7.85 -3.07 20.41
N GLY A 325 -7.64 -4.37 20.08
CA GLY A 325 -7.67 -4.82 18.68
C GLY A 325 -6.45 -4.39 17.84
N THR A 326 -5.68 -3.41 18.29
CA THR A 326 -4.50 -2.86 17.58
C THR A 326 -3.19 -3.41 18.14
N LEU A 327 -2.83 -3.06 19.37
CA LEU A 327 -1.66 -3.61 20.07
C LEU A 327 -1.97 -4.89 20.83
N THR A 328 -3.24 -5.09 21.15
CA THR A 328 -3.76 -6.27 21.81
C THR A 328 -4.68 -7.05 20.88
N LYS A 329 -5.03 -8.28 21.26
CA LYS A 329 -5.88 -9.16 20.42
C LYS A 329 -7.34 -8.71 20.34
N GLY A 330 -7.79 -7.80 21.23
CA GLY A 330 -9.18 -7.39 21.35
C GLY A 330 -10.11 -8.49 21.89
N VAL A 331 -9.52 -9.57 22.39
CA VAL A 331 -10.23 -10.66 23.05
C VAL A 331 -9.77 -10.78 24.49
N PHE A 332 -10.74 -10.93 25.38
CA PHE A 332 -10.46 -11.16 26.78
C PHE A 332 -10.01 -12.60 26.99
N GLU A 333 -8.86 -12.79 27.62
CA GLU A 333 -8.33 -14.10 27.99
C GLU A 333 -8.15 -14.19 29.51
N VAL A 334 -8.32 -15.38 30.07
CA VAL A 334 -7.98 -15.66 31.47
C VAL A 334 -6.46 -15.65 31.59
N VAL A 335 -5.93 -14.66 32.31
CA VAL A 335 -4.48 -14.48 32.51
C VAL A 335 -3.98 -15.00 33.87
N GLY A 336 -4.88 -15.29 34.78
CA GLY A 336 -4.55 -15.91 36.07
C GLY A 336 -5.79 -16.33 36.85
N VAL A 337 -5.63 -17.34 37.64
CA VAL A 337 -6.63 -17.80 38.63
C VAL A 337 -5.96 -17.74 39.99
N HIS A 338 -6.53 -16.99 40.89
CA HIS A 338 -6.06 -16.86 42.26
C HIS A 338 -7.03 -17.58 43.18
N HIS A 339 -6.58 -18.62 43.81
CA HIS A 339 -7.40 -19.52 44.63
C HIS A 339 -7.18 -19.34 46.14
N ASN A 340 -8.18 -19.72 46.92
CA ASN A 340 -8.11 -19.72 48.38
C ASN A 340 -7.93 -21.14 48.91
N LYS A 341 -8.97 -21.97 48.78
CA LYS A 341 -8.96 -23.38 49.27
C LYS A 341 -9.10 -24.38 48.13
N LEU A 342 -9.85 -24.04 47.10
CA LEU A 342 -10.09 -24.90 45.95
C LEU A 342 -8.93 -24.79 44.95
N GLU A 343 -8.63 -25.86 44.21
CA GLU A 343 -7.65 -25.86 43.14
C GLU A 343 -8.09 -24.95 41.95
N GLU A 344 -7.15 -24.34 41.28
CA GLU A 344 -7.40 -23.41 40.18
C GLU A 344 -8.30 -24.01 39.08
N GLU A 345 -8.06 -25.27 38.70
CA GLU A 345 -8.86 -25.95 37.68
C GLU A 345 -10.33 -26.07 38.08
N LYS A 346 -10.63 -26.30 39.39
CA LYS A 346 -12.01 -26.41 39.87
C LYS A 346 -12.70 -25.05 39.93
N ILE A 347 -12.00 -23.99 40.31
CA ILE A 347 -12.55 -22.64 40.29
C ILE A 347 -12.93 -22.26 38.85
N LEU A 348 -12.07 -22.55 37.88
CA LEU A 348 -12.32 -22.31 36.47
C LEU A 348 -13.48 -23.17 35.94
N GLU A 349 -13.56 -24.44 36.34
CA GLU A 349 -14.66 -25.35 36.00
C GLU A 349 -16.01 -24.79 36.48
N TYR A 350 -16.13 -24.48 37.79
CA TYR A 350 -17.35 -23.92 38.34
C TYR A 350 -17.75 -22.59 37.71
N ALA A 351 -16.77 -21.71 37.45
CA ALA A 351 -17.03 -20.43 36.80
C ALA A 351 -17.51 -20.63 35.35
N ALA A 352 -16.88 -21.50 34.58
CA ALA A 352 -17.26 -21.79 33.20
C ALA A 352 -18.65 -22.45 33.09
N LEU A 353 -18.97 -23.34 34.00
CA LEU A 353 -20.29 -23.98 34.08
C LEU A 353 -21.38 -22.99 34.50
N ALA A 354 -21.17 -22.17 35.53
CA ALA A 354 -22.12 -21.16 35.97
C ALA A 354 -22.43 -20.14 34.84
N GLU A 355 -21.44 -19.75 34.08
CA GLU A 355 -21.54 -18.82 32.96
C GLU A 355 -21.93 -19.48 31.62
N SER A 356 -22.31 -20.78 31.63
CA SER A 356 -22.55 -21.57 30.42
C SER A 356 -23.67 -21.02 29.54
N PHE A 357 -24.70 -20.41 30.11
CA PHE A 357 -25.87 -19.85 29.43
C PHE A 357 -25.71 -18.37 29.06
N SER A 358 -24.70 -17.67 29.60
CA SER A 358 -24.45 -16.28 29.29
C SER A 358 -23.71 -16.12 27.96
N THR A 359 -24.09 -15.08 27.18
CA THR A 359 -23.44 -14.70 25.93
C THR A 359 -22.39 -13.59 26.13
N HIS A 360 -22.16 -13.17 27.35
CA HIS A 360 -21.22 -12.10 27.67
C HIS A 360 -19.79 -12.45 27.24
N PRO A 361 -18.95 -11.51 26.73
CA PRO A 361 -17.55 -11.78 26.36
C PRO A 361 -16.72 -12.44 27.46
N ILE A 362 -16.93 -12.07 28.72
CA ILE A 362 -16.28 -12.69 29.89
C ILE A 362 -16.63 -14.17 29.98
N SER A 363 -17.89 -14.51 29.78
CA SER A 363 -18.35 -15.92 29.83
C SER A 363 -17.69 -16.78 28.75
N ARG A 364 -17.52 -16.18 27.54
CA ARG A 364 -16.76 -16.83 26.44
C ARG A 364 -15.31 -17.09 26.85
N SER A 365 -14.68 -16.13 27.52
CA SER A 365 -13.29 -16.25 27.99
C SER A 365 -13.12 -17.37 29.01
N LEU A 366 -14.04 -17.45 29.96
CA LEU A 366 -14.05 -18.54 30.97
C LEU A 366 -14.25 -19.92 30.35
N LYS A 367 -15.20 -20.04 29.40
CA LYS A 367 -15.46 -21.27 28.65
C LYS A 367 -14.23 -21.72 27.84
N ASN A 368 -13.60 -20.78 27.14
CA ASN A 368 -12.40 -21.04 26.33
C ASN A 368 -11.21 -21.48 27.20
N ALA A 369 -11.03 -20.85 28.36
CA ALA A 369 -9.95 -21.19 29.27
C ALA A 369 -10.17 -22.58 29.93
N TYR A 370 -11.42 -22.94 30.24
CA TYR A 370 -11.76 -24.26 30.71
C TYR A 370 -11.42 -25.35 29.68
N GLY A 371 -11.64 -25.10 28.38
CA GLY A 371 -11.16 -25.94 27.27
C GLY A 371 -11.75 -27.36 27.19
N LYS A 372 -12.72 -27.69 28.03
CA LYS A 372 -13.43 -28.98 28.03
C LYS A 372 -14.89 -28.77 27.61
N GLU A 373 -15.55 -29.81 27.16
CA GLU A 373 -16.96 -29.76 26.81
C GLU A 373 -17.80 -29.41 28.03
N ILE A 374 -18.71 -28.45 27.88
CA ILE A 374 -19.57 -27.99 28.99
C ILE A 374 -20.85 -28.81 29.00
N ASP A 375 -21.00 -29.65 30.02
CA ASP A 375 -22.24 -30.38 30.25
C ASP A 375 -23.26 -29.48 30.96
N GLN A 376 -24.18 -28.93 30.18
CA GLN A 376 -25.25 -28.07 30.70
C GLN A 376 -26.22 -28.76 31.66
N ASN A 377 -26.30 -30.09 31.65
CA ASN A 377 -27.15 -30.83 32.58
C ASN A 377 -26.66 -30.74 34.04
N ARG A 378 -25.42 -30.38 34.27
CA ARG A 378 -24.84 -30.13 35.60
C ARG A 378 -25.27 -28.78 36.19
N VAL A 379 -25.93 -27.92 35.40
CA VAL A 379 -26.24 -26.53 35.77
C VAL A 379 -27.75 -26.34 35.88
N SER A 380 -28.20 -25.79 37.01
CA SER A 380 -29.60 -25.45 37.26
C SER A 380 -29.71 -24.08 37.95
N ASP A 381 -30.95 -23.56 38.05
CA ASP A 381 -31.27 -22.31 38.78
C ASP A 381 -30.38 -21.14 38.41
N VAL A 382 -30.17 -20.90 37.10
CA VAL A 382 -29.33 -19.83 36.60
C VAL A 382 -30.06 -18.47 36.69
N GLU A 383 -29.47 -17.54 37.42
CA GLU A 383 -29.94 -16.16 37.56
C GLU A 383 -28.83 -15.21 37.12
N GLU A 384 -29.04 -14.50 36.00
CA GLU A 384 -28.13 -13.45 35.54
C GLU A 384 -28.53 -12.11 36.18
N ILE A 385 -27.61 -11.54 36.96
CA ILE A 385 -27.79 -10.28 37.65
C ILE A 385 -27.08 -9.18 36.85
N SER A 386 -27.86 -8.41 36.11
CA SER A 386 -27.35 -7.39 35.19
C SER A 386 -26.33 -6.46 35.87
N GLY A 387 -25.15 -6.34 35.25
CA GLY A 387 -24.04 -5.52 35.74
C GLY A 387 -23.31 -6.05 36.98
N ASN A 388 -23.66 -7.25 37.49
CA ASN A 388 -23.01 -7.82 38.66
C ASN A 388 -22.38 -9.22 38.39
N GLY A 389 -23.06 -10.11 37.66
CA GLY A 389 -22.58 -11.46 37.37
C GLY A 389 -23.72 -12.48 37.33
N VAL A 390 -23.36 -13.74 37.49
CA VAL A 390 -24.29 -14.88 37.41
C VAL A 390 -24.26 -15.67 38.73
N MET A 391 -25.45 -16.12 39.15
CA MET A 391 -25.64 -17.12 40.18
C MET A 391 -26.25 -18.36 39.56
N ALA A 392 -25.72 -19.53 39.87
CA ALA A 392 -26.23 -20.81 39.35
C ALA A 392 -26.00 -21.94 40.37
N LYS A 393 -26.73 -23.04 40.22
CA LYS A 393 -26.38 -24.28 40.90
C LYS A 393 -25.62 -25.20 39.95
N VAL A 394 -24.42 -25.58 40.33
CA VAL A 394 -23.56 -26.52 39.58
C VAL A 394 -23.39 -27.75 40.42
N ASP A 395 -23.79 -28.90 39.91
CA ASP A 395 -23.83 -30.18 40.64
C ASP A 395 -24.56 -30.08 42.00
N GLY A 396 -25.60 -29.24 42.06
CA GLY A 396 -26.37 -28.99 43.28
C GLY A 396 -25.75 -27.97 44.26
N VAL A 397 -24.55 -27.47 44.00
CA VAL A 397 -23.82 -26.50 44.81
C VAL A 397 -24.10 -25.08 44.31
N SER A 398 -24.36 -24.11 45.18
CA SER A 398 -24.59 -22.73 44.79
C SER A 398 -23.30 -22.02 44.41
N VAL A 399 -23.20 -21.55 43.18
CA VAL A 399 -22.02 -20.88 42.63
C VAL A 399 -22.39 -19.45 42.22
N ALA A 400 -21.64 -18.45 42.72
CA ALA A 400 -21.76 -17.08 42.35
C ALA A 400 -20.46 -16.62 41.64
N VAL A 401 -20.61 -16.08 40.43
CA VAL A 401 -19.50 -15.62 39.57
C VAL A 401 -19.77 -14.19 39.15
N GLY A 402 -18.91 -13.23 39.52
CA GLY A 402 -19.15 -11.86 39.17
C GLY A 402 -18.19 -10.87 39.82
N ASN A 403 -18.56 -9.60 39.80
CA ASN A 403 -17.77 -8.51 40.37
C ASN A 403 -17.91 -8.40 41.90
N ALA A 404 -17.18 -7.48 42.51
CA ALA A 404 -17.23 -7.26 43.96
C ALA A 404 -18.66 -6.94 44.49
N ARG A 405 -19.49 -6.25 43.66
CA ARG A 405 -20.88 -5.92 44.05
C ARG A 405 -21.75 -7.19 44.18
N LEU A 406 -21.52 -8.21 43.35
CA LEU A 406 -22.20 -9.48 43.49
C LEU A 406 -21.80 -10.14 44.82
N MET A 407 -20.50 -10.13 45.17
CA MET A 407 -19.99 -10.68 46.42
C MET A 407 -20.59 -9.98 47.64
N GLU A 408 -20.68 -8.64 47.62
CA GLU A 408 -21.34 -7.85 48.66
C GLU A 408 -22.83 -8.23 48.81
N ARG A 409 -23.54 -8.43 47.70
CA ARG A 409 -24.96 -8.82 47.70
C ARG A 409 -25.23 -10.15 48.37
N ILE A 410 -24.27 -11.11 48.25
CA ILE A 410 -24.35 -12.41 48.89
C ILE A 410 -23.62 -12.48 50.24
N TYR A 411 -23.24 -11.29 50.78
CA TYR A 411 -22.52 -11.16 52.06
C TYR A 411 -21.18 -11.86 52.13
N VAL A 412 -20.50 -12.03 50.98
CA VAL A 412 -19.16 -12.60 50.87
C VAL A 412 -18.14 -11.50 50.73
N LYS A 413 -17.11 -11.46 51.54
CA LYS A 413 -16.04 -10.46 51.44
C LYS A 413 -15.01 -10.87 50.38
N PRO A 414 -14.91 -10.15 49.26
CA PRO A 414 -13.90 -10.47 48.25
C PRO A 414 -12.49 -10.08 48.73
N ILE A 415 -11.48 -10.78 48.20
CA ILE A 415 -10.08 -10.40 48.38
C ILE A 415 -9.72 -9.42 47.28
N GLU A 416 -9.08 -8.28 47.63
CA GLU A 416 -8.63 -7.29 46.65
C GLU A 416 -7.50 -7.88 45.79
N CYS A 417 -7.65 -7.73 44.48
CA CYS A 417 -6.63 -8.09 43.52
C CYS A 417 -5.81 -6.87 43.09
N HIS A 418 -4.49 -6.98 43.21
CA HIS A 418 -3.58 -5.89 42.80
C HIS A 418 -3.07 -6.01 41.37
N HIS A 419 -3.44 -7.08 40.64
CA HIS A 419 -3.07 -7.23 39.23
C HIS A 419 -4.00 -6.41 38.32
N ALA A 420 -3.48 -5.99 37.17
CA ALA A 420 -4.25 -5.25 36.19
C ALA A 420 -5.13 -6.19 35.36
N GLY A 421 -6.42 -5.90 35.29
CA GLY A 421 -7.40 -6.68 34.54
C GLY A 421 -8.80 -6.58 35.17
N THR A 422 -9.75 -7.25 34.55
CA THR A 422 -11.09 -7.45 35.09
C THR A 422 -11.07 -8.61 36.07
N VAL A 423 -11.39 -8.36 37.31
CA VAL A 423 -11.43 -9.35 38.36
C VAL A 423 -12.83 -9.96 38.45
N ILE A 424 -12.92 -11.27 38.28
CA ILE A 424 -14.14 -12.04 38.42
C ILE A 424 -14.00 -12.88 39.69
N HIS A 425 -14.75 -12.53 40.70
CA HIS A 425 -14.79 -13.26 41.97
C HIS A 425 -15.67 -14.50 41.88
N VAL A 426 -15.27 -15.56 42.54
CA VAL A 426 -15.99 -16.84 42.59
C VAL A 426 -16.25 -17.19 44.04
N ALA A 427 -17.52 -17.42 44.37
CA ALA A 427 -17.96 -17.92 45.67
C ALA A 427 -18.81 -19.17 45.47
N ILE A 428 -18.61 -20.17 46.35
CA ILE A 428 -19.29 -21.47 46.34
C ILE A 428 -19.91 -21.67 47.69
N ASP A 429 -21.22 -21.98 47.76
CA ASP A 429 -22.01 -22.12 48.97
C ASP A 429 -21.81 -20.98 50.00
N GLY A 430 -21.67 -19.73 49.49
CA GLY A 430 -21.45 -18.55 50.29
C GLY A 430 -20.03 -18.38 50.85
N VAL A 431 -19.09 -19.24 50.42
CA VAL A 431 -17.67 -19.14 50.80
C VAL A 431 -16.87 -18.57 49.60
N TYR A 432 -16.01 -17.60 49.87
CA TYR A 432 -15.11 -17.05 48.87
C TYR A 432 -14.01 -18.05 48.53
N GLU A 433 -13.97 -18.52 47.28
CA GLU A 433 -12.99 -19.52 46.83
C GLU A 433 -11.83 -18.92 46.01
N GLY A 434 -12.05 -17.74 45.43
CA GLY A 434 -10.98 -17.10 44.69
C GLY A 434 -11.48 -16.07 43.68
N HIS A 435 -10.57 -15.67 42.80
CA HIS A 435 -10.92 -14.79 41.67
C HIS A 435 -10.14 -15.15 40.40
N ILE A 436 -10.75 -14.91 39.29
CA ILE A 436 -10.20 -15.12 37.97
C ILE A 436 -9.88 -13.73 37.38
N LEU A 437 -8.65 -13.55 36.91
CA LEU A 437 -8.20 -12.35 36.27
C LEU A 437 -8.33 -12.46 34.74
N ILE A 438 -9.07 -11.58 34.16
CA ILE A 438 -9.32 -11.53 32.71
C ILE A 438 -8.73 -10.23 32.17
N SER A 439 -7.94 -10.32 31.11
CA SER A 439 -7.32 -9.16 30.46
C SER A 439 -7.28 -9.34 28.96
N ASP A 440 -7.22 -8.21 28.26
CA ASP A 440 -6.92 -8.17 26.85
C ASP A 440 -5.39 -8.34 26.67
N VAL A 441 -5.00 -9.37 25.93
CA VAL A 441 -3.60 -9.81 25.83
C VAL A 441 -2.89 -9.12 24.67
N PRO A 442 -1.66 -8.60 24.87
CA PRO A 442 -0.87 -8.05 23.80
C PRO A 442 -0.64 -9.07 22.65
N LYS A 443 -0.66 -8.59 21.41
CA LYS A 443 -0.28 -9.43 20.27
C LYS A 443 1.21 -9.79 20.37
N PRO A 444 1.62 -10.99 19.95
CA PRO A 444 2.99 -11.49 20.14
C PRO A 444 4.06 -10.58 19.54
N THR A 445 3.73 -9.89 18.45
CA THR A 445 4.65 -9.02 17.68
C THR A 445 4.63 -7.56 18.11
N SER A 446 3.69 -7.13 18.98
CA SER A 446 3.52 -5.69 19.33
C SER A 446 4.76 -5.07 19.97
N ARG A 447 5.37 -5.75 20.95
CA ARG A 447 6.60 -5.27 21.61
C ARG A 447 7.75 -5.12 20.61
N GLU A 448 7.94 -6.13 19.76
CA GLU A 448 8.98 -6.11 18.74
C GLU A 448 8.73 -5.00 17.70
N ALA A 449 7.47 -4.80 17.29
CA ALA A 449 7.08 -3.75 16.35
C ALA A 449 7.42 -2.36 16.91
N ILE A 450 7.06 -2.06 18.17
CA ILE A 450 7.37 -0.79 18.82
C ILE A 450 8.89 -0.58 18.91
N ALA A 451 9.65 -1.58 19.35
CA ALA A 451 11.10 -1.48 19.40
C ALA A 451 11.73 -1.22 18.02
N LYS A 452 11.24 -1.90 16.97
CA LYS A 452 11.70 -1.69 15.58
C LYS A 452 11.29 -0.33 15.02
N LEU A 453 10.11 0.20 15.36
CA LEU A 453 9.68 1.54 14.97
C LEU A 453 10.66 2.60 15.52
N LYS A 454 11.00 2.52 16.80
CA LYS A 454 11.98 3.42 17.44
C LYS A 454 13.36 3.30 16.78
N LYS A 455 13.84 2.08 16.55
CA LYS A 455 15.12 1.84 15.85
C LYS A 455 15.11 2.41 14.42
N ASN A 456 13.95 2.43 13.77
CA ASN A 456 13.76 3.03 12.44
C ASN A 456 13.52 4.56 12.49
N GLY A 457 13.75 5.24 13.63
CA GLY A 457 13.74 6.69 13.74
C GLY A 457 12.32 7.28 13.85
N ILE A 458 11.37 6.55 14.46
CA ILE A 458 10.18 7.12 15.07
C ILE A 458 10.63 7.81 16.35
N LYS A 459 10.21 9.05 16.55
CA LYS A 459 10.60 9.90 17.68
C LYS A 459 9.82 9.55 18.93
N GLU A 460 8.52 9.28 18.77
CA GLU A 460 7.62 9.02 19.89
C GLU A 460 6.54 8.04 19.47
N THR A 461 6.29 7.06 20.33
CA THR A 461 5.17 6.13 20.26
C THR A 461 4.19 6.42 21.38
N VAL A 462 2.92 6.55 21.06
CA VAL A 462 1.85 6.92 22.00
C VAL A 462 0.76 5.88 21.97
N MET A 463 0.20 5.51 23.12
CA MET A 463 -0.97 4.64 23.20
C MET A 463 -2.16 5.42 23.76
N LEU A 464 -3.33 5.30 23.11
CA LEU A 464 -4.61 5.83 23.57
C LEU A 464 -5.52 4.67 23.98
N THR A 465 -6.20 4.80 25.12
CA THR A 465 -7.12 3.76 25.59
C THR A 465 -8.22 4.34 26.48
N GLY A 466 -9.38 3.69 26.47
CA GLY A 466 -10.44 3.93 27.44
C GLY A 466 -10.27 3.23 28.79
N ASP A 467 -9.24 2.39 28.93
CA ASP A 467 -8.97 1.66 30.17
C ASP A 467 -8.55 2.60 31.31
N ILE A 468 -8.72 2.11 32.52
CA ILE A 468 -8.24 2.77 33.74
C ILE A 468 -6.70 2.92 33.70
N ASP A 469 -6.21 4.00 34.27
CA ASP A 469 -4.79 4.39 34.17
C ASP A 469 -3.82 3.27 34.58
N ARG A 470 -4.09 2.55 35.66
CA ARG A 470 -3.23 1.47 36.13
C ARG A 470 -3.02 0.36 35.08
N VAL A 471 -4.09 -0.05 34.38
CA VAL A 471 -4.02 -1.08 33.33
C VAL A 471 -3.27 -0.55 32.12
N ALA A 472 -3.57 0.68 31.73
CA ALA A 472 -2.95 1.36 30.60
C ALA A 472 -1.43 1.51 30.78
N GLN A 473 -0.97 1.93 31.96
CA GLN A 473 0.44 2.09 32.30
C GLN A 473 1.20 0.77 32.28
N GLN A 474 0.58 -0.30 32.82
CA GLN A 474 1.19 -1.64 32.82
C GLN A 474 1.41 -2.15 31.39
N VAL A 475 0.38 -2.08 30.52
CA VAL A 475 0.48 -2.50 29.11
C VAL A 475 1.50 -1.65 28.35
N ALA A 476 1.49 -0.33 28.55
CA ALA A 476 2.44 0.56 27.92
C ALA A 476 3.89 0.25 28.29
N SER A 477 4.15 -0.04 29.57
CA SER A 477 5.47 -0.44 30.07
C SER A 477 5.92 -1.78 29.49
N GLU A 478 5.03 -2.77 29.43
CA GLU A 478 5.30 -4.09 28.86
C GLU A 478 5.67 -4.01 27.37
N LEU A 479 4.93 -3.21 26.60
CA LEU A 479 5.14 -3.01 25.18
C LEU A 479 6.29 -2.05 24.88
N GLY A 480 6.71 -1.25 25.86
CA GLY A 480 7.75 -0.23 25.69
C GLY A 480 7.27 1.00 24.93
N VAL A 481 6.00 1.40 25.06
CA VAL A 481 5.45 2.64 24.50
C VAL A 481 5.98 3.84 25.30
N ASP A 482 6.24 4.98 24.62
CA ASP A 482 6.86 6.15 25.27
C ASP A 482 5.87 6.94 26.13
N ARG A 483 4.60 7.00 25.69
CA ARG A 483 3.54 7.75 26.39
C ARG A 483 2.20 7.04 26.25
N VAL A 484 1.40 7.11 27.30
CA VAL A 484 0.04 6.58 27.32
C VAL A 484 -0.93 7.63 27.82
N TYR A 485 -2.12 7.65 27.23
CA TYR A 485 -3.28 8.39 27.71
C TYR A 485 -4.41 7.41 27.94
N SER A 486 -4.91 7.37 29.15
CA SER A 486 -5.93 6.46 29.68
C SER A 486 -7.27 7.13 29.88
N GLU A 487 -8.31 6.35 30.16
CA GLU A 487 -9.67 6.82 30.52
C GLU A 487 -10.30 7.73 29.45
N LEU A 488 -9.93 7.54 28.16
CA LEU A 488 -10.39 8.37 27.07
C LEU A 488 -11.72 7.90 26.51
N LEU A 489 -12.65 8.82 26.34
CA LEU A 489 -13.81 8.62 25.48
C LEU A 489 -13.41 8.77 23.99
N PRO A 490 -14.22 8.27 23.04
CA PRO A 490 -13.90 8.39 21.61
C PRO A 490 -13.60 9.84 21.14
N ALA A 491 -14.33 10.83 21.66
CA ALA A 491 -14.10 12.24 21.36
C ALA A 491 -12.76 12.75 21.92
N ASP A 492 -12.35 12.27 23.10
CA ASP A 492 -11.09 12.65 23.73
C ASP A 492 -9.88 12.14 22.95
N LYS A 493 -10.00 10.96 22.31
CA LYS A 493 -8.95 10.43 21.44
C LYS A 493 -8.66 11.39 20.27
N VAL A 494 -9.71 11.94 19.64
CA VAL A 494 -9.56 12.95 18.57
C VAL A 494 -8.82 14.18 19.07
N THR A 495 -9.26 14.72 20.21
CA THR A 495 -8.63 15.89 20.85
C THR A 495 -7.16 15.66 21.16
N LYS A 496 -6.80 14.46 21.68
CA LYS A 496 -5.40 14.10 21.95
C LYS A 496 -4.56 14.02 20.71
N VAL A 497 -5.08 13.48 19.62
CA VAL A 497 -4.38 13.46 18.34
C VAL A 497 -4.19 14.88 17.79
N GLU A 498 -5.18 15.77 17.92
CA GLU A 498 -5.06 17.19 17.53
C GLU A 498 -3.99 17.93 18.37
N GLU A 499 -3.93 17.69 19.67
CA GLU A 499 -2.86 18.23 20.52
C GLU A 499 -1.47 17.78 20.08
N LEU A 500 -1.31 16.51 19.68
CA LEU A 500 -0.05 15.95 19.19
C LEU A 500 0.29 16.51 17.80
N LEU A 501 -0.71 16.69 16.92
CA LEU A 501 -0.54 17.33 15.61
C LEU A 501 -0.07 18.78 15.73
N ALA A 502 -0.56 19.53 16.73
CA ALA A 502 -0.15 20.90 16.98
C ALA A 502 1.30 21.04 17.50
N LYS A 503 1.82 20.02 18.18
CA LYS A 503 3.17 20.03 18.78
C LYS A 503 4.29 19.66 17.81
N LYS A 504 3.99 18.93 16.72
CA LYS A 504 4.99 18.49 15.75
C LYS A 504 5.37 19.57 14.74
N SER A 505 6.54 19.45 14.11
CA SER A 505 6.90 20.32 12.99
C SER A 505 6.10 19.97 11.72
N GLU A 506 5.95 20.91 10.78
CA GLU A 506 5.23 20.67 9.51
C GLU A 506 5.84 19.55 8.66
N LYS A 507 7.16 19.36 8.75
CA LYS A 507 7.90 18.33 8.00
C LYS A 507 7.74 16.93 8.61
N GLU A 508 7.30 16.84 9.85
CA GLU A 508 7.09 15.59 10.56
C GLU A 508 5.64 15.18 10.48
N LYS A 509 5.38 13.89 10.33
CA LYS A 509 4.04 13.35 10.16
C LYS A 509 3.69 12.41 11.31
N LEU A 510 2.41 12.42 11.68
CA LEU A 510 1.81 11.59 12.70
C LEU A 510 0.93 10.55 12.03
N ALA A 511 1.20 9.26 12.33
CA ALA A 511 0.34 8.15 11.98
C ALA A 511 -0.53 7.77 13.18
N PHE A 512 -1.82 7.58 12.95
CA PHE A 512 -2.71 6.91 13.90
C PHE A 512 -3.00 5.50 13.42
N VAL A 513 -2.93 4.53 14.32
CA VAL A 513 -3.16 3.11 14.05
C VAL A 513 -4.31 2.63 14.92
N GLY A 514 -5.36 2.10 14.31
CA GLY A 514 -6.56 1.61 15.00
C GLY A 514 -7.20 0.44 14.26
N ASP A 515 -8.18 -0.22 14.89
CA ASP A 515 -8.97 -1.30 14.29
C ASP A 515 -10.14 -0.80 13.42
N GLY A 516 -10.48 0.45 13.55
CA GLY A 516 -11.27 1.25 12.63
C GLY A 516 -12.75 1.37 12.85
N ILE A 517 -13.41 0.54 13.64
CA ILE A 517 -14.87 0.67 13.83
C ILE A 517 -15.18 1.91 14.68
N ASN A 518 -14.49 2.04 15.80
CA ASN A 518 -14.69 3.16 16.75
C ASN A 518 -13.73 4.32 16.49
N ASP A 519 -12.66 4.09 15.75
CA ASP A 519 -11.56 5.03 15.55
C ASP A 519 -11.60 5.76 14.20
N ALA A 520 -12.63 5.54 13.37
CA ALA A 520 -12.78 6.19 12.06
C ALA A 520 -12.62 7.73 12.10
N PRO A 521 -13.16 8.46 13.08
CA PRO A 521 -12.93 9.91 13.22
C PRO A 521 -11.46 10.23 13.48
N VAL A 522 -10.77 9.42 14.28
CA VAL A 522 -9.35 9.62 14.63
C VAL A 522 -8.44 9.30 13.45
N LEU A 523 -8.73 8.20 12.73
CA LEU A 523 -8.02 7.78 11.50
C LEU A 523 -8.05 8.90 10.45
N SER A 524 -9.23 9.50 10.24
CA SER A 524 -9.40 10.58 9.26
C SER A 524 -8.74 11.89 9.70
N ARG A 525 -8.51 12.10 10.99
CA ARG A 525 -7.94 13.34 11.54
C ARG A 525 -6.41 13.36 11.54
N ALA A 526 -5.75 12.22 11.65
CA ALA A 526 -4.31 12.10 11.62
C ALA A 526 -3.71 12.55 10.27
N ASP A 527 -2.38 12.81 10.21
CA ASP A 527 -1.72 13.02 8.90
C ASP A 527 -1.82 11.78 8.01
N ILE A 528 -1.86 10.59 8.63
CA ILE A 528 -2.08 9.33 7.96
C ILE A 528 -2.77 8.34 8.92
N GLY A 529 -3.91 7.82 8.50
CA GLY A 529 -4.66 6.79 9.20
C GLY A 529 -4.26 5.39 8.70
N ILE A 530 -3.96 4.49 9.64
CA ILE A 530 -3.59 3.09 9.36
C ILE A 530 -4.61 2.19 10.05
N ALA A 531 -5.38 1.42 9.27
CA ALA A 531 -6.31 0.43 9.80
C ALA A 531 -5.64 -0.95 9.93
N MET A 532 -5.87 -1.60 11.07
CA MET A 532 -5.40 -2.96 11.36
C MET A 532 -6.47 -3.97 10.99
N GLY A 533 -6.05 -5.15 10.49
CA GLY A 533 -6.92 -6.33 10.33
C GLY A 533 -8.19 -6.06 9.51
N ALA A 534 -8.12 -5.23 8.49
CA ALA A 534 -9.25 -4.66 7.79
C ALA A 534 -10.13 -5.64 7.01
N LEU A 535 -9.88 -6.93 7.12
CA LEU A 535 -10.70 -7.96 6.47
C LEU A 535 -12.12 -8.07 7.09
N GLY A 536 -12.42 -7.32 8.15
CA GLY A 536 -13.70 -7.35 8.86
C GLY A 536 -14.47 -6.02 8.97
N SER A 537 -13.85 -4.86 8.75
CA SER A 537 -14.51 -3.55 8.97
C SER A 537 -14.46 -2.65 7.75
N ASP A 538 -15.60 -2.51 7.08
CA ASP A 538 -15.76 -1.63 5.92
C ASP A 538 -15.52 -0.15 6.27
N ALA A 539 -16.00 0.28 7.45
CA ALA A 539 -15.81 1.64 7.94
C ALA A 539 -14.32 1.98 8.17
N ALA A 540 -13.54 1.00 8.66
CA ALA A 540 -12.10 1.17 8.83
C ALA A 540 -11.38 1.29 7.48
N ILE A 541 -11.73 0.40 6.56
CA ILE A 541 -11.17 0.44 5.19
C ILE A 541 -11.45 1.79 4.56
N GLU A 542 -12.65 2.33 4.68
CA GLU A 542 -13.01 3.61 4.07
C GLU A 542 -12.28 4.79 4.71
N ALA A 543 -12.19 4.83 6.04
CA ALA A 543 -11.61 5.95 6.79
C ALA A 543 -10.08 6.01 6.75
N ALA A 544 -9.40 4.86 6.60
CA ALA A 544 -7.95 4.79 6.63
C ALA A 544 -7.30 5.12 5.27
N ASP A 545 -6.07 5.61 5.31
CA ASP A 545 -5.22 5.88 4.14
C ASP A 545 -4.33 4.68 3.79
N VAL A 546 -4.03 3.87 4.80
CA VAL A 546 -3.27 2.63 4.71
C VAL A 546 -4.02 1.53 5.44
N VAL A 547 -4.10 0.37 4.81
CA VAL A 547 -4.81 -0.79 5.36
C VAL A 547 -3.85 -1.95 5.48
N LEU A 548 -3.74 -2.52 6.68
CA LEU A 548 -2.99 -3.75 6.91
C LEU A 548 -3.93 -4.94 6.71
N MET A 549 -3.51 -5.88 5.87
CA MET A 549 -4.36 -7.02 5.47
C MET A 549 -4.51 -8.08 6.57
N ASP A 550 -3.62 -8.05 7.54
CA ASP A 550 -3.63 -8.91 8.72
C ASP A 550 -3.47 -8.09 10.00
N ASP A 551 -3.58 -8.77 11.13
CA ASP A 551 -3.49 -8.16 12.46
C ASP A 551 -2.06 -8.05 13.01
N ASP A 552 -1.03 -8.12 12.15
CA ASP A 552 0.37 -8.07 12.60
C ASP A 552 0.91 -6.62 12.66
N PRO A 553 1.18 -6.05 13.86
CA PRO A 553 1.79 -4.73 14.01
C PRO A 553 3.15 -4.57 13.31
N MET A 554 3.85 -5.67 13.03
CA MET A 554 5.11 -5.64 12.27
C MET A 554 4.95 -5.11 10.84
N LYS A 555 3.75 -5.17 10.26
CA LYS A 555 3.45 -4.61 8.94
C LYS A 555 3.60 -3.09 8.90
N ILE A 556 3.37 -2.39 10.03
CA ILE A 556 3.59 -0.94 10.13
C ILE A 556 5.07 -0.62 9.91
N VAL A 557 5.96 -1.40 10.52
CA VAL A 557 7.41 -1.27 10.34
C VAL A 557 7.80 -1.46 8.88
N LYS A 558 7.27 -2.52 8.24
CA LYS A 558 7.52 -2.82 6.83
C LYS A 558 6.99 -1.70 5.93
N ALA A 559 5.80 -1.18 6.21
CA ALA A 559 5.18 -0.07 5.48
C ALA A 559 6.05 1.19 5.51
N ILE A 560 6.48 1.63 6.68
CA ILE A 560 7.33 2.81 6.85
C ILE A 560 8.70 2.63 6.17
N ARG A 561 9.32 1.44 6.29
CA ARG A 561 10.60 1.14 5.63
C ARG A 561 10.48 1.14 4.11
N ASN A 562 9.42 0.54 3.58
CA ASN A 562 9.14 0.54 2.15
C ASN A 562 8.91 1.96 1.62
N ALA A 563 8.12 2.76 2.34
CA ALA A 563 7.86 4.15 2.00
C ALA A 563 9.16 4.99 1.96
N ARG A 564 10.03 4.85 2.97
CA ARG A 564 11.34 5.54 3.02
C ARG A 564 12.28 5.09 1.92
N LYS A 565 12.29 3.79 1.58
CA LYS A 565 13.05 3.27 0.46
C LYS A 565 12.57 3.85 -0.86
N CYS A 566 11.25 3.88 -1.06
CA CYS A 566 10.64 4.49 -2.25
C CYS A 566 11.05 5.95 -2.39
N MET A 567 10.90 6.75 -1.34
CA MET A 567 11.28 8.17 -1.35
C MET A 567 12.77 8.38 -1.59
N ARG A 568 13.63 7.54 -1.04
CA ARG A 568 15.08 7.59 -1.32
C ARG A 568 15.35 7.41 -2.82
N ILE A 569 14.74 6.39 -3.44
CA ILE A 569 14.91 6.12 -4.87
C ILE A 569 14.34 7.26 -5.73
N VAL A 570 13.21 7.85 -5.32
CA VAL A 570 12.67 9.05 -5.97
C VAL A 570 13.69 10.20 -5.95
N TYR A 571 14.28 10.51 -4.80
CA TYR A 571 15.30 11.56 -4.68
C TYR A 571 16.60 11.22 -5.44
N GLU A 572 17.06 9.97 -5.39
CA GLU A 572 18.19 9.49 -6.19
C GLU A 572 17.96 9.79 -7.67
N ASN A 573 16.78 9.45 -8.21
CA ASN A 573 16.42 9.72 -9.59
C ASN A 573 16.35 11.22 -9.91
N ILE A 574 15.80 12.03 -9.00
CA ILE A 574 15.72 13.49 -9.18
C ILE A 574 17.10 14.10 -9.28
N TYR A 575 17.96 13.86 -8.29
CA TYR A 575 19.30 14.46 -8.26
C TYR A 575 20.18 13.96 -9.41
N PHE A 576 20.12 12.67 -9.70
CA PHE A 576 20.87 12.09 -10.82
C PHE A 576 20.46 12.67 -12.17
N ALA A 577 19.14 12.70 -12.45
CA ALA A 577 18.65 13.21 -13.73
C ALA A 577 18.91 14.71 -13.90
N ILE A 578 18.68 15.52 -12.86
CA ILE A 578 18.94 16.98 -12.91
C ILE A 578 20.45 17.23 -13.05
N GLY A 579 21.28 16.54 -12.26
CA GLY A 579 22.73 16.74 -12.28
C GLY A 579 23.33 16.47 -13.65
N ILE A 580 23.02 15.33 -14.28
CA ILE A 580 23.52 15.02 -15.63
C ILE A 580 22.98 16.02 -16.65
N LYS A 581 21.69 16.40 -16.57
CA LYS A 581 21.11 17.36 -17.50
C LYS A 581 21.78 18.74 -17.43
N VAL A 582 22.02 19.26 -16.23
CA VAL A 582 22.73 20.55 -16.07
C VAL A 582 24.13 20.49 -16.68
N ILE A 583 24.88 19.41 -16.43
CA ILE A 583 26.22 19.23 -17.03
C ILE A 583 26.12 19.20 -18.56
N CYS A 584 25.21 18.38 -19.10
CA CYS A 584 25.06 18.26 -20.56
C CYS A 584 24.56 19.54 -21.23
N LEU A 585 23.68 20.32 -20.58
CA LEU A 585 23.22 21.62 -21.05
C LEU A 585 24.38 22.64 -21.15
N ILE A 586 25.23 22.68 -20.14
CA ILE A 586 26.43 23.54 -20.14
C ILE A 586 27.37 23.12 -21.28
N LEU A 587 27.65 21.82 -21.42
CA LEU A 587 28.50 21.30 -22.50
C LEU A 587 27.89 21.55 -23.88
N GLY A 588 26.57 21.48 -24.03
CA GLY A 588 25.85 21.77 -25.25
C GLY A 588 25.93 23.27 -25.64
N ALA A 589 25.73 24.15 -24.66
CA ALA A 589 25.84 25.59 -24.86
C ALA A 589 27.28 26.01 -25.25
N LEU A 590 28.29 25.39 -24.68
CA LEU A 590 29.70 25.60 -25.02
C LEU A 590 30.08 24.98 -26.38
N GLY A 591 29.22 24.14 -26.97
CA GLY A 591 29.49 23.44 -28.24
C GLY A 591 30.42 22.27 -28.14
N ILE A 592 30.64 21.73 -26.92
CA ILE A 592 31.46 20.55 -26.66
C ILE A 592 30.59 19.29 -26.82
N ALA A 593 29.32 19.33 -26.38
CA ALA A 593 28.40 18.23 -26.56
C ALA A 593 27.84 18.19 -27.99
N ASN A 594 27.90 17.02 -28.60
CA ASN A 594 27.23 16.70 -29.85
C ASN A 594 25.86 16.06 -29.60
N MET A 595 25.13 15.76 -30.68
CA MET A 595 23.79 15.17 -30.60
C MET A 595 23.78 13.77 -29.94
N TRP A 596 24.87 13.00 -30.02
CA TRP A 596 24.99 11.70 -29.35
C TRP A 596 25.03 11.83 -27.83
N VAL A 597 25.74 12.84 -27.32
CA VAL A 597 25.75 13.17 -25.89
C VAL A 597 24.35 13.62 -25.44
N ALA A 598 23.64 14.38 -26.30
CA ALA A 598 22.28 14.80 -26.04
C ALA A 598 21.32 13.60 -25.90
N ILE A 599 21.40 12.65 -26.82
CA ILE A 599 20.61 11.41 -26.79
C ILE A 599 20.90 10.60 -25.50
N PHE A 600 22.20 10.44 -25.16
CA PHE A 600 22.56 9.74 -23.92
C PHE A 600 22.01 10.46 -22.69
N ALA A 601 22.09 11.79 -22.63
CA ALA A 601 21.57 12.61 -21.54
C ALA A 601 20.05 12.52 -21.38
N ASP A 602 19.33 12.22 -22.45
CA ASP A 602 17.87 12.04 -22.41
C ASP A 602 17.48 10.56 -22.23
N VAL A 603 17.74 9.71 -23.21
CA VAL A 603 17.28 8.32 -23.25
C VAL A 603 18.08 7.44 -22.29
N GLY A 604 19.42 7.60 -22.24
CA GLY A 604 20.27 6.80 -21.35
C GLY A 604 19.98 7.04 -19.88
N VAL A 605 19.85 8.31 -19.49
CA VAL A 605 19.51 8.69 -18.10
C VAL A 605 18.11 8.21 -17.73
N MET A 606 17.15 8.31 -18.66
CA MET A 606 15.79 7.77 -18.44
C MET A 606 15.81 6.26 -18.19
N ILE A 607 16.53 5.49 -18.98
CA ILE A 607 16.65 4.02 -18.79
C ILE A 607 17.23 3.70 -17.42
N LEU A 608 18.32 4.38 -17.03
CA LEU A 608 18.95 4.18 -15.71
C LEU A 608 18.00 4.55 -14.56
N ALA A 609 17.27 5.66 -14.67
CA ALA A 609 16.29 6.08 -13.67
C ALA A 609 15.11 5.11 -13.55
N VAL A 610 14.64 4.55 -14.67
CA VAL A 610 13.59 3.52 -14.69
C VAL A 610 14.08 2.22 -14.04
N LEU A 611 15.29 1.78 -14.34
CA LEU A 611 15.89 0.59 -13.71
C LEU A 611 16.05 0.80 -12.20
N ASN A 612 16.45 2.00 -11.76
CA ASN A 612 16.50 2.32 -10.34
C ASN A 612 15.10 2.32 -9.70
N ALA A 613 14.08 2.86 -10.38
CA ALA A 613 12.69 2.86 -9.91
C ALA A 613 12.15 1.43 -9.66
N ILE A 614 12.47 0.46 -10.51
CA ILE A 614 12.05 -0.94 -10.36
C ILE A 614 12.58 -1.57 -9.05
N ARG A 615 13.67 -1.06 -8.47
CA ARG A 615 14.20 -1.54 -7.18
C ARG A 615 13.23 -1.37 -6.01
N THR A 616 12.22 -0.49 -6.14
CA THR A 616 11.17 -0.32 -5.12
C THR A 616 10.25 -1.53 -4.98
N LEU A 617 10.10 -2.35 -6.03
CA LEU A 617 9.32 -3.59 -5.99
C LEU A 617 9.88 -4.65 -5.03
N PHE A 618 11.20 -4.63 -4.79
CA PHE A 618 11.86 -5.68 -4.01
C PHE A 618 11.82 -5.39 -2.51
N VAL A 619 10.71 -5.73 -1.84
CA VAL A 619 10.49 -5.54 -0.40
C VAL A 619 11.07 -6.69 0.44
N LYS A 620 11.28 -7.87 -0.14
CA LYS A 620 11.75 -9.09 0.58
C LYS A 620 13.08 -8.95 1.34
N LYS A 621 13.85 -7.88 1.11
CA LYS A 621 15.13 -7.60 1.81
C LYS A 621 15.01 -6.47 2.84
N LEU A 622 13.81 -6.06 3.19
CA LEU A 622 13.49 -5.09 4.22
C LEU A 622 13.06 -5.82 5.49
#